data_c5386ecec575e4e294bf9fefdd0012e9
#
_entry.id   c5386ecec575e4e294bf9fefdd0012e9
#
_cell.length_a   1.000
_cell.length_b   1.000
_cell.length_c   1.000
_cell.angle_alpha   90.00
_cell.angle_beta   90.00
_cell.angle_gamma   90.00
#
_symmetry.space_group_name_H-M   'P 1'
#
loop_
_entity.id
_entity.type
_entity.pdbx_description
1 polymer ?
#
loop_
_entity_poly.entity_id
_entity_poly.type
_entity_poly.pdbx_seq_one_letter_code
_entity_poly.pdbx_strand_id
1 'polypeptide(L)'
;MDYINYINNKVVASTNDITYDGEPSEEHLRLMRSKPKFVTIDWQNILPEPPLNTSEVTKRELEIVEQKTANVTDEQRELVMLVDKDAASPYKKFLEEKGLEFPEDKYKECLRQLDPVVLNLKYKYDRPRPFQLAGVYNKEINIIETGTHSTPAYPSGHTAQGGMCAGLLSALYPEYSSEFYAMVDEVGEARMLQGVHYPSDNDAAMLISAAIWEDIKYKILPNLPTKE
;
A
#
# COMPACT_ATOMS: atom_id res chain seq x y z
N MET A 1 41.29 1.32 9.28
CA MET A 1 39.92 0.90 9.66
C MET A 1 40.13 -0.15 10.76
N ASP A 2 39.61 0.06 11.97
CA ASP A 2 39.72 -0.95 12.99
C ASP A 2 38.74 -2.13 12.76
N TYR A 3 38.98 -3.26 13.45
CA TYR A 3 38.23 -4.49 13.24
C TYR A 3 36.73 -4.34 13.59
N ILE A 4 36.40 -3.49 14.56
CA ILE A 4 35.02 -3.21 14.98
C ILE A 4 34.28 -2.48 13.85
N ASN A 5 34.87 -1.46 13.26
CA ASN A 5 34.31 -0.74 12.12
C ASN A 5 34.14 -1.65 10.90
N TYR A 6 35.10 -2.57 10.67
CA TYR A 6 34.97 -3.56 9.60
C TYR A 6 33.75 -4.49 9.82
N ILE A 7 33.59 -5.02 11.03
CA ILE A 7 32.45 -5.91 11.38
C ILE A 7 31.13 -5.14 11.28
N ASN A 8 31.06 -3.92 11.84
CA ASN A 8 29.85 -3.09 11.77
C ASN A 8 29.44 -2.81 10.34
N ASN A 9 30.38 -2.44 9.47
CA ASN A 9 30.10 -2.21 8.06
C ASN A 9 29.60 -3.49 7.35
N LYS A 10 30.16 -4.64 7.68
CA LYS A 10 29.73 -5.93 7.13
C LYS A 10 28.31 -6.31 7.58
N VAL A 11 27.99 -6.09 8.84
CA VAL A 11 26.63 -6.33 9.38
C VAL A 11 25.62 -5.41 8.74
N VAL A 12 25.95 -4.11 8.62
CA VAL A 12 25.09 -3.11 7.95
C VAL A 12 24.84 -3.51 6.49
N ALA A 13 25.87 -3.89 5.74
CA ALA A 13 25.71 -4.35 4.37
C ALA A 13 24.79 -5.56 4.29
N SER A 14 25.04 -6.61 5.10
CA SER A 14 24.21 -7.83 5.07
C SER A 14 22.74 -7.59 5.45
N THR A 15 22.45 -6.63 6.32
CA THR A 15 21.06 -6.28 6.67
C THR A 15 20.35 -5.56 5.52
N ASN A 16 21.04 -4.70 4.78
CA ASN A 16 20.47 -4.04 3.61
C ASN A 16 20.26 -4.99 2.42
N ASP A 17 20.95 -6.13 2.39
CA ASP A 17 20.76 -7.16 1.38
C ASP A 17 19.52 -8.05 1.62
N ILE A 18 18.86 -7.90 2.77
CA ILE A 18 17.61 -8.61 3.05
C ILE A 18 16.51 -8.02 2.16
N THR A 19 15.89 -8.88 1.36
CA THR A 19 14.76 -8.54 0.49
C THR A 19 13.54 -9.37 0.87
N TYR A 20 12.44 -9.18 0.17
CA TYR A 20 11.24 -10.01 0.34
C TYR A 20 11.53 -11.47 0.00
N ASP A 21 12.40 -11.73 -0.99
CA ASP A 21 12.88 -13.05 -1.42
C ASP A 21 11.77 -14.02 -1.83
N GLY A 22 10.69 -13.50 -2.40
CA GLY A 22 9.54 -14.26 -2.89
C GLY A 22 9.32 -14.06 -4.38
N GLU A 23 9.23 -15.17 -5.13
CA GLU A 23 8.93 -15.12 -6.56
C GLU A 23 7.47 -14.74 -6.83
N PRO A 24 7.18 -13.96 -7.87
CA PRO A 24 5.82 -13.64 -8.25
C PRO A 24 5.08 -14.88 -8.74
N SER A 25 3.83 -15.05 -8.30
CA SER A 25 2.95 -16.10 -8.83
C SER A 25 2.66 -15.91 -10.32
N GLU A 26 2.17 -16.96 -10.99
CA GLU A 26 1.75 -16.88 -12.40
C GLU A 26 0.68 -15.80 -12.65
N GLU A 27 -0.21 -15.58 -11.67
CA GLU A 27 -1.20 -14.52 -11.72
C GLU A 27 -0.54 -13.15 -11.62
N HIS A 28 0.39 -12.96 -10.68
CA HIS A 28 1.17 -11.74 -10.55
C HIS A 28 1.97 -11.44 -11.81
N LEU A 29 2.65 -12.44 -12.39
CA LEU A 29 3.39 -12.28 -13.65
C LEU A 29 2.48 -11.84 -14.80
N ARG A 30 1.27 -12.41 -14.91
CA ARG A 30 0.28 -12.01 -15.91
C ARG A 30 -0.14 -10.54 -15.70
N LEU A 31 -0.41 -10.15 -14.47
CA LEU A 31 -0.81 -8.79 -14.13
C LEU A 31 0.32 -7.79 -14.39
N MET A 32 1.56 -8.10 -13.99
CA MET A 32 2.73 -7.26 -14.26
C MET A 32 3.00 -7.04 -15.76
N ARG A 33 2.68 -8.02 -16.59
CA ARG A 33 2.80 -7.93 -18.06
C ARG A 33 1.64 -7.17 -18.71
N SER A 34 0.53 -7.02 -18.02
CA SER A 34 -0.58 -6.21 -18.51
C SER A 34 -0.18 -4.74 -18.50
N LYS A 35 -0.41 -4.03 -19.62
CA LYS A 35 -0.10 -2.61 -19.70
C LYS A 35 -1.34 -1.81 -19.32
N PRO A 36 -1.25 -0.88 -18.36
CA PRO A 36 -2.36 0.02 -18.07
C PRO A 36 -2.66 0.85 -19.33
N LYS A 37 -3.93 0.88 -19.72
CA LYS A 37 -4.36 1.48 -21.00
C LYS A 37 -4.36 3.01 -20.97
N PHE A 38 -4.64 3.58 -19.80
CA PHE A 38 -4.89 5.02 -19.64
C PHE A 38 -3.78 5.75 -18.92
N VAL A 39 -2.85 5.03 -18.26
CA VAL A 39 -1.73 5.62 -17.54
C VAL A 39 -0.66 6.06 -18.54
N THR A 40 -0.36 7.36 -18.54
CA THR A 40 0.60 8.01 -19.47
C THR A 40 1.82 8.59 -18.76
N ILE A 41 1.74 8.77 -17.44
CA ILE A 41 2.84 9.28 -16.61
C ILE A 41 3.98 8.27 -16.48
N ASP A 42 5.18 8.75 -16.24
CA ASP A 42 6.35 7.92 -15.94
C ASP A 42 6.31 7.41 -14.48
N TRP A 43 5.36 6.49 -14.23
CA TRP A 43 5.11 5.94 -12.90
C TRP A 43 6.31 5.22 -12.29
N GLN A 44 7.27 4.78 -13.09
CA GLN A 44 8.46 4.05 -12.62
C GLN A 44 9.39 4.94 -11.78
N ASN A 45 9.30 6.26 -11.96
CA ASN A 45 10.18 7.25 -11.33
C ASN A 45 9.42 8.22 -10.38
N ILE A 46 8.14 7.93 -10.06
CA ILE A 46 7.35 8.78 -9.15
C ILE A 46 7.74 8.56 -7.70
N LEU A 47 7.89 7.29 -7.30
CA LEU A 47 8.16 6.98 -5.91
C LEU A 47 9.65 7.15 -5.57
N PRO A 48 9.97 7.71 -4.40
CA PRO A 48 11.32 7.62 -3.86
C PRO A 48 11.69 6.16 -3.58
N GLU A 49 12.97 5.87 -3.44
CA GLU A 49 13.43 4.59 -2.91
C GLU A 49 12.88 4.37 -1.49
N PRO A 50 12.47 3.15 -1.13
CA PRO A 50 12.06 2.85 0.24
C PRO A 50 13.22 3.11 1.21
N PRO A 51 12.94 3.42 2.48
CA PRO A 51 13.97 3.55 3.50
C PRO A 51 14.84 2.28 3.56
N LEU A 52 16.16 2.45 3.63
CA LEU A 52 17.10 1.33 3.78
C LEU A 52 16.74 0.52 5.04
N ASN A 53 16.94 -0.80 4.99
CA ASN A 53 16.66 -1.67 6.12
C ASN A 53 17.37 -1.24 7.41
N THR A 54 18.57 -0.65 7.29
CA THR A 54 19.39 -0.17 8.44
C THR A 54 19.11 1.28 8.85
N SER A 55 18.23 1.99 8.13
CA SER A 55 17.92 3.39 8.44
C SER A 55 17.19 3.57 9.76
N GLU A 56 17.35 4.72 10.39
CA GLU A 56 16.60 5.09 11.60
C GLU A 56 15.09 5.20 11.33
N VAL A 57 14.71 5.49 10.08
CA VAL A 57 13.30 5.47 9.66
C VAL A 57 12.75 4.06 9.78
N THR A 58 13.40 3.06 9.16
CA THR A 58 12.94 1.67 9.21
C THR A 58 12.88 1.13 10.62
N LYS A 59 13.86 1.44 11.46
CA LYS A 59 13.87 1.02 12.88
C LYS A 59 12.67 1.60 13.64
N ARG A 60 12.39 2.89 13.46
CA ARG A 60 11.22 3.55 14.08
C ARG A 60 9.90 2.99 13.55
N GLU A 61 9.82 2.73 12.26
CA GLU A 61 8.63 2.12 11.67
C GLU A 61 8.38 0.70 12.18
N LEU A 62 9.43 -0.10 12.39
CA LEU A 62 9.31 -1.41 13.04
C LEU A 62 8.78 -1.28 14.48
N GLU A 63 9.22 -0.27 15.24
CA GLU A 63 8.69 0.01 16.58
C GLU A 63 7.19 0.36 16.54
N ILE A 64 6.76 1.15 15.58
CA ILE A 64 5.35 1.50 15.40
C ILE A 64 4.53 0.22 15.09
N VAL A 65 4.98 -0.62 14.16
CA VAL A 65 4.26 -1.84 13.79
C VAL A 65 4.26 -2.85 14.95
N GLU A 66 5.37 -3.01 15.67
CA GLU A 66 5.44 -3.84 16.87
C GLU A 66 4.40 -3.42 17.92
N GLN A 67 4.31 -2.11 18.23
CA GLN A 67 3.34 -1.58 19.17
C GLN A 67 1.89 -1.80 18.71
N LYS A 68 1.62 -1.60 17.42
CA LYS A 68 0.28 -1.80 16.86
C LYS A 68 -0.17 -3.26 16.89
N THR A 69 0.74 -4.19 16.67
CA THR A 69 0.43 -5.62 16.61
C THR A 69 0.44 -6.31 17.96
N ALA A 70 0.94 -5.65 19.02
CA ALA A 70 1.06 -6.24 20.35
C ALA A 70 -0.30 -6.54 21.01
N ASN A 71 -1.29 -5.67 20.82
CA ASN A 71 -2.59 -5.76 21.49
C ASN A 71 -3.73 -5.32 20.56
N VAL A 72 -3.95 -6.04 19.47
CA VAL A 72 -5.04 -5.75 18.53
C VAL A 72 -6.39 -6.10 19.14
N THR A 73 -7.31 -5.12 19.20
CA THR A 73 -8.70 -5.33 19.71
C THR A 73 -9.54 -6.12 18.70
N ASP A 74 -10.71 -6.61 19.15
CA ASP A 74 -11.61 -7.33 18.26
C ASP A 74 -12.13 -6.42 17.14
N GLU A 75 -12.45 -5.17 17.43
CA GLU A 75 -12.88 -4.18 16.42
C GLU A 75 -11.77 -3.90 15.39
N GLN A 76 -10.54 -3.78 15.85
CA GLN A 76 -9.39 -3.61 14.96
C GLN A 76 -9.15 -4.85 14.10
N ARG A 77 -9.35 -6.04 14.66
CA ARG A 77 -9.27 -7.30 13.91
C ARG A 77 -10.36 -7.40 12.84
N GLU A 78 -11.59 -6.98 13.16
CA GLU A 78 -12.69 -6.90 12.19
C GLU A 78 -12.34 -5.94 11.04
N LEU A 79 -11.78 -4.77 11.34
CA LEU A 79 -11.32 -3.82 10.32
C LEU A 79 -10.24 -4.44 9.42
N VAL A 80 -9.24 -5.13 10.02
CA VAL A 80 -8.19 -5.83 9.25
C VAL A 80 -8.81 -6.85 8.29
N MET A 81 -9.72 -7.69 8.77
CA MET A 81 -10.37 -8.72 7.94
C MET A 81 -11.24 -8.11 6.83
N LEU A 82 -11.93 -7.02 7.13
CA LEU A 82 -12.75 -6.29 6.17
C LEU A 82 -11.90 -5.71 5.03
N VAL A 83 -10.83 -5.00 5.38
CA VAL A 83 -9.89 -4.37 4.43
C VAL A 83 -9.11 -5.41 3.65
N ASP A 84 -8.66 -6.49 4.30
CA ASP A 84 -7.90 -7.55 3.62
C ASP A 84 -8.71 -8.22 2.52
N LYS A 85 -10.02 -8.39 2.73
CA LYS A 85 -10.94 -8.94 1.73
C LYS A 85 -11.16 -8.00 0.55
N ASP A 86 -11.31 -6.71 0.80
CA ASP A 86 -11.55 -5.68 -0.22
C ASP A 86 -11.25 -4.28 0.36
N ALA A 87 -10.22 -3.62 -0.18
CA ALA A 87 -9.84 -2.26 0.23
C ALA A 87 -10.96 -1.22 0.07
N ALA A 88 -11.96 -1.50 -0.77
CA ALA A 88 -13.13 -0.62 -0.94
C ALA A 88 -14.23 -0.85 0.12
N SER A 89 -14.12 -1.86 0.98
CA SER A 89 -15.18 -2.20 1.94
C SER A 89 -15.58 -1.06 2.88
N PRO A 90 -14.66 -0.24 3.44
CA PRO A 90 -15.04 0.91 4.25
C PRO A 90 -15.90 1.92 3.46
N TYR A 91 -15.53 2.17 2.22
CA TYR A 91 -16.25 3.10 1.32
C TYR A 91 -17.63 2.57 0.94
N LYS A 92 -17.75 1.29 0.64
CA LYS A 92 -19.03 0.63 0.31
C LYS A 92 -20.00 0.75 1.49
N LYS A 93 -19.52 0.48 2.70
CA LYS A 93 -20.32 0.62 3.93
C LYS A 93 -20.78 2.07 4.13
N PHE A 94 -19.89 3.04 4.00
CA PHE A 94 -20.22 4.46 4.12
C PHE A 94 -21.29 4.89 3.11
N LEU A 95 -21.15 4.51 1.83
CA LEU A 95 -22.12 4.86 0.80
C LEU A 95 -23.47 4.20 1.05
N GLU A 96 -23.51 2.95 1.50
CA GLU A 96 -24.74 2.25 1.89
C GLU A 96 -25.48 3.01 3.02
N GLU A 97 -24.76 3.45 4.05
CA GLU A 97 -25.31 4.27 5.16
C GLU A 97 -25.87 5.62 4.68
N LYS A 98 -25.33 6.18 3.59
CA LYS A 98 -25.82 7.42 2.95
C LYS A 98 -26.90 7.19 1.91
N GLY A 99 -27.24 5.93 1.60
CA GLY A 99 -28.17 5.60 0.51
C GLY A 99 -27.63 5.92 -0.89
N LEU A 100 -26.28 5.90 -1.05
CA LEU A 100 -25.60 6.19 -2.30
C LEU A 100 -25.07 4.89 -2.94
N GLU A 101 -24.94 4.90 -4.26
CA GLU A 101 -24.48 3.75 -5.02
C GLU A 101 -22.95 3.72 -5.14
N PHE A 102 -22.33 2.56 -4.91
CA PHE A 102 -20.92 2.36 -5.18
C PHE A 102 -20.68 2.10 -6.68
N PRO A 103 -19.77 2.85 -7.35
CA PRO A 103 -19.56 2.77 -8.80
C PRO A 103 -18.66 1.58 -9.17
N GLU A 104 -19.14 0.36 -8.98
CA GLU A 104 -18.36 -0.89 -9.07
C GLU A 104 -17.57 -1.03 -10.38
N ASP A 105 -18.20 -0.75 -11.54
CA ASP A 105 -17.53 -0.92 -12.85
C ASP A 105 -16.43 0.11 -13.07
N LYS A 106 -16.63 1.36 -12.60
CA LYS A 106 -15.61 2.40 -12.66
C LYS A 106 -14.43 2.09 -11.74
N TYR A 107 -14.72 1.61 -10.53
CA TYR A 107 -13.68 1.21 -9.59
C TYR A 107 -12.86 0.03 -10.13
N LYS A 108 -13.49 -1.00 -10.68
CA LYS A 108 -12.79 -2.09 -11.37
C LYS A 108 -11.91 -1.61 -12.53
N GLU A 109 -12.36 -0.60 -13.28
CA GLU A 109 -11.52 0.00 -14.31
C GLU A 109 -10.32 0.74 -13.71
N CYS A 110 -10.51 1.47 -12.61
CA CYS A 110 -9.40 2.09 -11.87
C CYS A 110 -8.36 1.04 -11.43
N LEU A 111 -8.80 -0.11 -10.88
CA LEU A 111 -7.91 -1.18 -10.47
C LEU A 111 -7.15 -1.79 -11.64
N ARG A 112 -7.78 -1.98 -12.80
CA ARG A 112 -7.07 -2.42 -14.02
C ARG A 112 -5.94 -1.49 -14.45
N GLN A 113 -6.02 -0.20 -14.11
CA GLN A 113 -4.96 0.77 -14.38
C GLN A 113 -3.89 0.79 -13.26
N LEU A 114 -4.29 0.63 -12.00
CA LEU A 114 -3.43 0.75 -10.82
C LEU A 114 -2.62 -0.52 -10.54
N ASP A 115 -3.28 -1.69 -10.49
CA ASP A 115 -2.68 -2.92 -9.96
C ASP A 115 -1.42 -3.38 -10.73
N PRO A 116 -1.36 -3.30 -12.08
CA PRO A 116 -0.12 -3.60 -12.80
C PRO A 116 1.04 -2.69 -12.39
N VAL A 117 0.78 -1.41 -12.16
CA VAL A 117 1.78 -0.43 -11.74
C VAL A 117 2.30 -0.76 -10.35
N VAL A 118 1.39 -0.90 -9.39
CA VAL A 118 1.74 -1.21 -7.99
C VAL A 118 2.53 -2.51 -7.91
N LEU A 119 2.10 -3.54 -8.62
CA LEU A 119 2.76 -4.84 -8.57
C LEU A 119 4.18 -4.80 -9.18
N ASN A 120 4.37 -4.08 -10.31
CA ASN A 120 5.71 -3.87 -10.87
C ASN A 120 6.62 -3.10 -9.91
N LEU A 121 6.10 -2.05 -9.23
CA LEU A 121 6.87 -1.29 -8.24
C LEU A 121 7.25 -2.16 -7.03
N LYS A 122 6.35 -3.04 -6.57
CA LYS A 122 6.64 -3.97 -5.49
C LYS A 122 7.87 -4.83 -5.79
N TYR A 123 7.91 -5.48 -6.94
CA TYR A 123 9.04 -6.33 -7.33
C TYR A 123 10.26 -5.55 -7.82
N LYS A 124 10.12 -4.28 -8.23
CA LYS A 124 11.24 -3.38 -8.47
C LYS A 124 12.01 -3.07 -7.19
N TYR A 125 11.30 -2.77 -6.11
CA TYR A 125 11.91 -2.37 -4.85
C TYR A 125 12.22 -3.55 -3.92
N ASP A 126 11.50 -4.63 -4.06
CA ASP A 126 11.66 -5.90 -3.34
C ASP A 126 11.83 -5.74 -1.82
N ARG A 127 11.13 -4.74 -1.23
CA ARG A 127 11.23 -4.42 0.21
C ARG A 127 10.72 -5.57 1.06
N PRO A 128 11.50 -6.05 2.07
CA PRO A 128 11.02 -7.05 3.00
C PRO A 128 9.84 -6.55 3.83
N ARG A 129 8.95 -7.45 4.22
CA ARG A 129 7.83 -7.14 5.13
C ARG A 129 8.35 -6.88 6.54
N PRO A 130 7.59 -6.12 7.39
CA PRO A 130 8.00 -5.86 8.77
C PRO A 130 8.35 -7.12 9.55
N PHE A 131 7.54 -8.18 9.44
CA PHE A 131 7.77 -9.45 10.14
C PHE A 131 9.03 -10.19 9.67
N GLN A 132 9.48 -9.99 8.42
CA GLN A 132 10.71 -10.59 7.88
C GLN A 132 11.97 -9.90 8.43
N LEU A 133 11.88 -8.59 8.72
CA LEU A 133 13.01 -7.80 9.19
C LEU A 133 13.07 -7.67 10.72
N ALA A 134 11.94 -7.87 11.41
CA ALA A 134 11.80 -7.64 12.87
C ALA A 134 12.85 -8.37 13.70
N GLY A 135 13.12 -9.64 13.39
CA GLY A 135 14.08 -10.46 14.12
C GLY A 135 15.52 -9.92 14.13
N VAL A 136 15.92 -9.17 13.08
CA VAL A 136 17.24 -8.52 13.01
C VAL A 136 17.39 -7.46 14.10
N TYR A 137 16.28 -6.84 14.51
CA TYR A 137 16.21 -5.77 15.50
C TYR A 137 15.68 -6.22 16.87
N ASN A 138 15.61 -7.54 17.12
CA ASN A 138 15.01 -8.11 18.32
C ASN A 138 13.59 -7.58 18.60
N LYS A 139 12.81 -7.42 17.52
CA LYS A 139 11.40 -7.01 17.54
C LYS A 139 10.48 -8.20 17.32
N GLU A 140 9.27 -8.13 17.85
CA GLU A 140 8.24 -9.15 17.67
C GLU A 140 7.01 -8.51 17.00
N ILE A 141 6.68 -8.98 15.81
CA ILE A 141 5.50 -8.51 15.06
C ILE A 141 4.51 -9.67 14.97
N ASN A 142 3.37 -9.51 15.64
CA ASN A 142 2.29 -10.48 15.66
C ASN A 142 1.38 -10.27 14.44
N ILE A 143 1.62 -11.03 13.37
CA ILE A 143 0.81 -10.89 12.14
C ILE A 143 -0.58 -11.50 12.32
N ILE A 144 -1.58 -10.86 11.72
CA ILE A 144 -2.87 -11.46 11.50
C ILE A 144 -2.82 -12.17 10.15
N GLU A 145 -2.80 -13.51 10.20
CA GLU A 145 -2.69 -14.34 9.02
C GLU A 145 -3.87 -14.15 8.06
N THR A 146 -3.57 -13.82 6.81
CA THR A 146 -4.52 -13.73 5.70
C THR A 146 -3.83 -14.13 4.39
N GLY A 147 -4.55 -14.12 3.27
CA GLY A 147 -4.01 -14.52 1.96
C GLY A 147 -3.29 -13.42 1.18
N THR A 148 -3.26 -12.16 1.65
CA THR A 148 -2.93 -11.02 0.78
C THR A 148 -1.55 -10.40 0.99
N HIS A 149 -0.64 -11.03 1.71
CA HIS A 149 0.71 -10.52 1.99
C HIS A 149 1.83 -11.31 1.28
N SER A 150 1.51 -11.99 0.18
CA SER A 150 2.44 -12.81 -0.61
C SER A 150 3.19 -12.02 -1.71
N THR A 151 3.48 -10.75 -1.49
CA THR A 151 4.23 -9.85 -2.38
C THR A 151 5.12 -8.92 -1.55
N PRO A 152 6.16 -8.27 -2.14
CA PRO A 152 6.98 -7.29 -1.42
C PRO A 152 6.16 -6.17 -0.75
N ALA A 153 6.75 -5.51 0.25
CA ALA A 153 6.02 -4.55 1.07
C ALA A 153 5.69 -3.24 0.34
N TYR A 154 6.62 -2.65 -0.39
CA TYR A 154 6.57 -1.28 -0.90
C TYR A 154 6.21 -1.18 -2.38
N PRO A 155 5.22 -0.34 -2.76
CA PRO A 155 4.23 0.35 -1.93
C PRO A 155 3.10 -0.58 -1.44
N SER A 156 2.27 -0.12 -0.49
CA SER A 156 1.10 -0.87 0.00
C SER A 156 0.02 -0.98 -1.07
N GLY A 157 -0.34 -2.20 -1.47
CA GLY A 157 -1.35 -2.43 -2.50
C GLY A 157 -2.76 -2.00 -2.07
N HIS A 158 -3.22 -2.43 -0.89
CA HIS A 158 -4.55 -2.07 -0.38
C HIS A 158 -4.70 -0.56 -0.14
N THR A 159 -3.66 0.10 0.40
CA THR A 159 -3.69 1.55 0.58
C THR A 159 -3.74 2.29 -0.75
N ALA A 160 -3.03 1.80 -1.78
CA ALA A 160 -3.14 2.36 -3.13
C ALA A 160 -4.53 2.17 -3.75
N GLN A 161 -5.15 1.01 -3.56
CA GLN A 161 -6.53 0.73 -3.99
C GLN A 161 -7.53 1.62 -3.23
N GLY A 162 -7.33 1.83 -1.92
CA GLY A 162 -8.10 2.78 -1.12
C GLY A 162 -7.96 4.22 -1.64
N GLY A 163 -6.74 4.67 -1.93
CA GLY A 163 -6.47 6.00 -2.50
C GLY A 163 -7.15 6.21 -3.86
N MET A 164 -7.15 5.19 -4.72
CA MET A 164 -7.87 5.21 -6.00
C MET A 164 -9.39 5.29 -5.79
N CYS A 165 -9.92 4.54 -4.82
CA CYS A 165 -11.32 4.58 -4.43
C CYS A 165 -11.72 5.98 -3.95
N ALA A 166 -10.92 6.58 -3.05
CA ALA A 166 -11.14 7.94 -2.55
C ALA A 166 -11.15 8.97 -3.68
N GLY A 167 -10.21 8.91 -4.60
CA GLY A 167 -10.17 9.80 -5.77
C GLY A 167 -11.42 9.69 -6.64
N LEU A 168 -11.84 8.47 -6.97
CA LEU A 168 -13.04 8.20 -7.75
C LEU A 168 -14.31 8.72 -7.05
N LEU A 169 -14.47 8.40 -5.77
CA LEU A 169 -15.67 8.78 -5.01
C LEU A 169 -15.72 10.28 -4.72
N SER A 170 -14.58 10.93 -4.46
CA SER A 170 -14.52 12.39 -4.30
C SER A 170 -14.90 13.14 -5.58
N ALA A 171 -14.66 12.56 -6.74
CA ALA A 171 -15.10 13.15 -8.01
C ALA A 171 -16.60 12.94 -8.26
N LEU A 172 -17.21 11.90 -7.74
CA LEU A 172 -18.65 11.60 -7.89
C LEU A 172 -19.52 12.22 -6.78
N TYR A 173 -18.99 12.29 -5.57
CA TYR A 173 -19.66 12.76 -4.35
C TYR A 173 -18.75 13.75 -3.62
N PRO A 174 -18.51 14.95 -4.18
CA PRO A 174 -17.52 15.90 -3.68
C PRO A 174 -17.79 16.41 -2.26
N GLU A 175 -19.05 16.36 -1.82
CA GLU A 175 -19.47 16.72 -0.46
C GLU A 175 -18.90 15.81 0.62
N TYR A 176 -18.46 14.58 0.28
CA TYR A 176 -17.88 13.59 1.20
C TYR A 176 -16.38 13.36 0.97
N SER A 177 -15.71 14.27 0.25
CA SER A 177 -14.29 14.08 -0.11
C SER A 177 -13.38 13.92 1.11
N SER A 178 -13.64 14.67 2.18
CA SER A 178 -12.84 14.60 3.42
C SER A 178 -12.93 13.22 4.07
N GLU A 179 -14.13 12.66 4.10
CA GLU A 179 -14.39 11.33 4.66
C GLU A 179 -13.72 10.25 3.82
N PHE A 180 -13.80 10.34 2.49
CA PHE A 180 -13.15 9.38 1.60
C PHE A 180 -11.62 9.40 1.74
N TYR A 181 -11.00 10.56 1.86
CA TYR A 181 -9.56 10.63 2.09
C TYR A 181 -9.16 10.13 3.48
N ALA A 182 -9.96 10.38 4.53
CA ALA A 182 -9.71 9.81 5.86
C ALA A 182 -9.76 8.27 5.85
N MET A 183 -10.61 7.66 5.03
CA MET A 183 -10.67 6.19 4.88
C MET A 183 -9.41 5.59 4.24
N VAL A 184 -8.61 6.36 3.49
CA VAL A 184 -7.30 5.89 3.01
C VAL A 184 -6.38 5.60 4.20
N ASP A 185 -6.40 6.49 5.19
CA ASP A 185 -5.62 6.31 6.42
C ASP A 185 -6.10 5.08 7.22
N GLU A 186 -7.43 4.85 7.28
CA GLU A 186 -8.00 3.64 7.92
C GLU A 186 -7.56 2.35 7.22
N VAL A 187 -7.55 2.34 5.88
CA VAL A 187 -7.03 1.21 5.10
C VAL A 187 -5.55 0.98 5.40
N GLY A 188 -4.74 2.04 5.42
CA GLY A 188 -3.33 1.96 5.78
C GLY A 188 -3.10 1.48 7.21
N GLU A 189 -3.92 1.96 8.15
CA GLU A 189 -3.89 1.53 9.57
C GLU A 189 -4.20 0.03 9.70
N ALA A 190 -5.21 -0.46 9.00
CA ALA A 190 -5.54 -1.89 8.99
C ALA A 190 -4.35 -2.75 8.53
N ARG A 191 -3.57 -2.28 7.56
CA ARG A 191 -2.38 -3.00 7.07
C ARG A 191 -1.22 -2.99 8.07
N MET A 192 -1.08 -1.93 8.87
CA MET A 192 -0.10 -1.87 9.96
C MET A 192 -0.54 -2.74 11.16
N LEU A 193 -1.81 -2.71 11.54
CA LEU A 193 -2.40 -3.59 12.56
C LEU A 193 -2.25 -5.06 12.20
N GLN A 194 -2.32 -5.39 10.92
CA GLN A 194 -2.05 -6.74 10.42
C GLN A 194 -0.58 -7.15 10.53
N GLY A 195 0.35 -6.20 10.66
CA GLY A 195 1.80 -6.43 10.75
C GLY A 195 2.51 -6.60 9.41
N VAL A 196 1.87 -6.22 8.29
CA VAL A 196 2.37 -6.54 6.94
C VAL A 196 2.90 -5.34 6.15
N HIS A 197 2.71 -4.11 6.64
CA HIS A 197 3.20 -2.89 6.02
C HIS A 197 3.82 -1.92 7.02
N TYR A 198 4.80 -1.15 6.54
CA TYR A 198 5.37 0.01 7.22
C TYR A 198 4.54 1.27 6.94
N PRO A 199 4.60 2.32 7.80
CA PRO A 199 4.04 3.63 7.49
C PRO A 199 4.44 4.17 6.11
N SER A 200 5.73 4.14 5.78
CA SER A 200 6.24 4.62 4.48
C SER A 200 5.74 3.83 3.26
N ASP A 201 5.30 2.58 3.41
CA ASP A 201 4.64 1.83 2.34
C ASP A 201 3.27 2.43 2.03
N ASN A 202 2.56 2.92 3.05
CA ASN A 202 1.25 3.57 2.91
C ASN A 202 1.41 4.96 2.31
N ASP A 203 2.40 5.74 2.75
CA ASP A 203 2.70 7.07 2.18
C ASP A 203 3.01 6.97 0.68
N ALA A 204 3.83 6.01 0.29
CA ALA A 204 4.13 5.74 -1.11
C ALA A 204 2.90 5.30 -1.90
N ALA A 205 2.03 4.50 -1.29
CA ALA A 205 0.78 4.06 -1.90
C ALA A 205 -0.18 5.23 -2.15
N MET A 206 -0.32 6.16 -1.22
CA MET A 206 -1.09 7.39 -1.40
C MET A 206 -0.52 8.26 -2.53
N LEU A 207 0.80 8.40 -2.58
CA LEU A 207 1.47 9.18 -3.63
C LEU A 207 1.21 8.59 -5.03
N ILE A 208 1.43 7.29 -5.22
CA ILE A 208 1.26 6.66 -6.53
C ILE A 208 -0.21 6.60 -6.97
N SER A 209 -1.14 6.32 -6.06
CA SER A 209 -2.57 6.31 -6.38
C SER A 209 -3.09 7.70 -6.77
N ALA A 210 -2.66 8.75 -6.05
CA ALA A 210 -3.02 10.12 -6.40
C ALA A 210 -2.48 10.53 -7.78
N ALA A 211 -1.22 10.20 -8.09
CA ALA A 211 -0.61 10.49 -9.39
C ALA A 211 -1.34 9.77 -10.53
N ILE A 212 -1.65 8.48 -10.35
CA ILE A 212 -2.39 7.72 -11.37
C ILE A 212 -3.82 8.24 -11.52
N TRP A 213 -4.51 8.54 -10.40
CA TRP A 213 -5.87 9.10 -10.47
C TRP A 213 -5.90 10.40 -11.26
N GLU A 214 -5.00 11.33 -11.00
CA GLU A 214 -4.93 12.60 -11.75
C GLU A 214 -4.71 12.39 -13.25
N ASP A 215 -3.93 11.39 -13.64
CA ASP A 215 -3.65 11.06 -15.04
C ASP A 215 -4.85 10.43 -15.76
N ILE A 216 -5.62 9.58 -15.06
CA ILE A 216 -6.67 8.79 -15.71
C ILE A 216 -8.10 9.30 -15.49
N LYS A 217 -8.36 10.20 -14.53
CA LYS A 217 -9.71 10.57 -14.08
C LYS A 217 -10.65 10.99 -15.22
N TYR A 218 -10.16 11.73 -16.22
CA TYR A 218 -10.98 12.13 -17.38
C TYR A 218 -11.24 11.00 -18.39
N LYS A 219 -10.49 9.91 -18.30
CA LYS A 219 -10.75 8.66 -19.05
C LYS A 219 -11.78 7.79 -18.35
N ILE A 220 -11.77 7.80 -17.03
CA ILE A 220 -12.74 7.09 -16.19
C ILE A 220 -14.07 7.85 -16.11
N LEU A 221 -14.01 9.17 -15.98
CA LEU A 221 -15.14 10.09 -15.84
C LEU A 221 -15.06 11.20 -16.91
N PRO A 222 -15.46 10.92 -18.16
CA PRO A 222 -15.28 11.87 -19.27
C PRO A 222 -16.12 13.15 -19.14
N ASN A 223 -17.11 13.18 -18.26
CA ASN A 223 -17.97 14.34 -18.02
C ASN A 223 -17.52 15.20 -16.82
N LEU A 224 -16.36 14.90 -16.22
CA LEU A 224 -15.82 15.77 -15.18
C LEU A 224 -15.47 17.15 -15.76
N PRO A 225 -15.80 18.25 -15.04
CA PRO A 225 -15.38 19.58 -15.47
C PRO A 225 -13.85 19.66 -15.47
N THR A 226 -13.28 20.10 -16.57
CA THR A 226 -11.84 20.40 -16.65
C THR A 226 -11.56 21.65 -15.81
N LYS A 227 -10.57 21.58 -14.93
CA LYS A 227 -10.06 22.80 -14.30
C LYS A 227 -9.41 23.65 -15.41
N GLU A 228 -9.97 24.83 -15.67
CA GLU A 228 -9.32 25.86 -16.49
C GLU A 228 -8.06 26.39 -15.81
#